data_3a60d5c4ef13cee272a9187291f27685
#
_entry.id   3a60d5c4ef13cee272a9187291f27685
#
_cell.length_a   1.000
_cell.length_b   1.000
_cell.length_c   1.000
_cell.angle_alpha   90.00
_cell.angle_beta   90.00
_cell.angle_gamma   90.00
#
_symmetry.space_group_name_H-M   'P 1'
#
loop_
_entity.id
_entity.type
_entity.pdbx_description
1 polymer ?
#
loop_
_entity_poly.entity_id
_entity_poly.type
_entity_poly.pdbx_seq_one_letter_code
_entity_poly.pdbx_strand_id
1 'polypeptide(L)'
;KTKKHNYTLNLERRNSLLQGDSGTGKSKLVRYIDNFNKYGKGAGSTVECEKRVTVVSEAPRSKYWFDEHAGELLVIDEDVRFPDRDEFFKNARNYDCWVLYVSRCWNVPAFDCVYKLVTNGNTTTNELW
;
A
#
# COMPACT_ATOMS: atom_id res chain seq x y z
N LYS A 1 -19.85 -20.02 0.67
CA LYS A 1 -19.68 -18.78 1.46
C LYS A 1 -18.23 -18.33 1.44
N THR A 2 -18.01 -17.15 0.94
CA THR A 2 -16.71 -16.52 1.03
C THR A 2 -16.47 -16.08 2.47
N LYS A 3 -15.43 -16.61 3.08
CA LYS A 3 -15.02 -16.13 4.41
C LYS A 3 -14.49 -14.71 4.29
N LYS A 4 -14.91 -13.84 5.17
CA LYS A 4 -14.37 -12.49 5.26
C LYS A 4 -12.90 -12.56 5.65
N HIS A 5 -12.09 -11.75 5.00
CA HIS A 5 -10.67 -11.63 5.32
C HIS A 5 -10.39 -10.21 5.78
N ASN A 6 -9.64 -10.07 6.86
CA ASN A 6 -9.29 -8.77 7.42
C ASN A 6 -7.81 -8.48 7.20
N TYR A 7 -7.52 -7.30 6.68
CA TYR A 7 -6.16 -6.79 6.57
C TYR A 7 -5.98 -5.67 7.58
N THR A 8 -4.94 -5.78 8.40
CA THR A 8 -4.58 -4.73 9.35
C THR A 8 -3.19 -4.21 9.01
N LEU A 9 -3.09 -2.92 8.71
CA LEU A 9 -1.83 -2.29 8.35
C LEU A 9 -1.43 -1.29 9.41
N ASN A 10 -0.28 -1.53 10.03
CA ASN A 10 0.30 -0.65 11.04
C ASN A 10 1.70 -0.24 10.59
N LEU A 11 1.85 0.98 10.10
CA LEU A 11 3.11 1.47 9.59
C LEU A 11 3.76 2.41 10.60
N GLU A 12 5.03 2.18 10.89
CA GLU A 12 5.79 2.98 11.83
C GLU A 12 6.59 4.09 11.14
N ARG A 13 6.80 3.96 9.84
CA ARG A 13 7.62 4.89 9.06
C ARG A 13 6.88 5.34 7.80
N ARG A 14 7.27 6.51 7.29
CA ARG A 14 6.60 7.13 6.14
C ARG A 14 6.85 6.40 4.82
N ASN A 15 8.05 5.83 4.65
CA ASN A 15 8.41 5.12 3.43
C ASN A 15 8.73 3.68 3.78
N SER A 16 7.86 2.78 3.39
CA SER A 16 7.98 1.37 3.74
C SER A 16 7.92 0.49 2.50
N LEU A 17 8.66 -0.60 2.53
CA LEU A 17 8.63 -1.63 1.51
C LEU A 17 7.89 -2.84 2.05
N LEU A 18 6.92 -3.33 1.30
CA LEU A 18 6.29 -4.61 1.57
C LEU A 18 6.90 -5.62 0.59
N GLN A 19 7.73 -6.50 1.12
CA GLN A 19 8.52 -7.42 0.32
C GLN A 19 8.06 -8.87 0.57
N GLY A 20 8.12 -9.68 -0.47
CA GLY A 20 7.80 -11.10 -0.38
C GLY A 20 7.70 -11.71 -1.76
N ASP A 21 7.81 -13.03 -1.82
CA ASP A 21 7.71 -13.78 -3.06
C ASP A 21 6.27 -13.87 -3.55
N SER A 22 6.07 -14.27 -4.80
CA SER A 22 4.74 -14.54 -5.32
C SER A 22 4.04 -15.58 -4.47
N GLY A 23 2.75 -15.40 -4.21
CA GLY A 23 1.98 -16.30 -3.37
C GLY A 23 1.91 -15.91 -1.91
N THR A 24 2.58 -14.83 -1.50
CA THR A 24 2.52 -14.35 -0.10
C THR A 24 1.29 -13.49 0.17
N GLY A 25 0.47 -13.22 -0.84
CA GLY A 25 -0.76 -12.45 -0.67
C GLY A 25 -0.64 -10.97 -1.00
N LYS A 26 0.50 -10.49 -1.48
CA LYS A 26 0.71 -9.07 -1.84
C LYS A 26 -0.26 -8.58 -2.91
N SER A 27 -0.40 -9.34 -3.98
CA SER A 27 -1.31 -8.99 -5.08
C SER A 27 -2.76 -8.98 -4.62
N LYS A 28 -3.12 -9.91 -3.74
CA LYS A 28 -4.45 -9.95 -3.15
C LYS A 28 -4.69 -8.73 -2.26
N LEU A 29 -3.68 -8.34 -1.47
CA LEU A 29 -3.78 -7.16 -0.62
C LEU A 29 -4.11 -5.91 -1.45
N VAL A 30 -3.37 -5.65 -2.51
CA VAL A 30 -3.60 -4.49 -3.37
C VAL A 30 -5.02 -4.51 -3.93
N ARG A 31 -5.46 -5.65 -4.44
CA ARG A 31 -6.80 -5.82 -5.00
C ARG A 31 -7.89 -5.62 -3.95
N TYR A 32 -7.70 -6.15 -2.75
CA TYR A 32 -8.70 -6.00 -1.69
C TYR A 32 -8.80 -4.59 -1.15
N ILE A 33 -7.68 -3.88 -1.07
CA ILE A 33 -7.70 -2.45 -0.71
C ILE A 33 -8.51 -1.66 -1.74
N ASP A 34 -8.25 -1.90 -3.02
CA ASP A 34 -8.96 -1.22 -4.10
C ASP A 34 -10.46 -1.50 -4.06
N ASN A 35 -10.84 -2.77 -3.86
CA ASN A 35 -12.24 -3.16 -3.73
C ASN A 35 -12.90 -2.55 -2.50
N PHE A 36 -12.20 -2.53 -1.38
CA PHE A 36 -12.72 -1.93 -0.14
C PHE A 36 -12.97 -0.43 -0.32
N ASN A 37 -12.07 0.26 -1.01
CA ASN A 37 -12.25 1.68 -1.30
C ASN A 37 -13.46 1.95 -2.20
N LYS A 38 -13.77 1.03 -3.12
CA LYS A 38 -14.90 1.18 -4.04
C LYS A 38 -16.23 0.77 -3.41
N TYR A 39 -16.24 -0.30 -2.63
CA TYR A 39 -17.49 -0.96 -2.18
C TYR A 39 -17.66 -0.98 -0.66
N GLY A 40 -16.67 -0.55 0.10
CA GLY A 40 -16.72 -0.56 1.56
C GLY A 40 -16.92 -1.96 2.11
N LYS A 41 -17.72 -2.08 3.14
CA LYS A 41 -17.99 -3.37 3.81
C LYS A 41 -18.62 -4.42 2.89
N GLY A 42 -19.20 -4.01 1.78
CA GLY A 42 -19.77 -4.92 0.79
C GLY A 42 -18.74 -5.69 -0.01
N ALA A 43 -17.46 -5.34 0.10
CA ALA A 43 -16.39 -5.99 -0.66
C ALA A 43 -16.03 -7.40 -0.16
N GLY A 44 -16.59 -7.85 0.97
CA GLY A 44 -16.29 -9.18 1.54
C GLY A 44 -15.00 -9.25 2.35
N SER A 45 -14.19 -8.21 2.32
CA SER A 45 -12.96 -8.08 3.12
C SER A 45 -12.89 -6.70 3.73
N THR A 46 -12.19 -6.57 4.85
CA THR A 46 -11.98 -5.28 5.50
C THR A 46 -10.50 -4.93 5.52
N VAL A 47 -10.22 -3.64 5.45
CA VAL A 47 -8.86 -3.12 5.59
C VAL A 47 -8.86 -2.12 6.73
N GLU A 48 -8.11 -2.41 7.78
CA GLU A 48 -7.95 -1.52 8.92
C GLU A 48 -6.60 -0.84 8.85
N CYS A 49 -6.61 0.48 8.82
CA CYS A 49 -5.42 1.29 8.82
C CYS A 49 -5.77 2.64 9.45
N GLU A 50 -4.84 3.18 10.21
CA GLU A 50 -5.00 4.49 10.85
C GLU A 50 -5.25 5.60 9.82
N LYS A 51 -4.63 5.47 8.64
CA LYS A 51 -4.77 6.44 7.56
C LYS A 51 -5.70 5.90 6.48
N ARG A 52 -6.32 6.83 5.75
CA ARG A 52 -7.03 6.44 4.54
C ARG A 52 -6.03 5.88 3.53
N VAL A 53 -6.35 4.75 2.92
CA VAL A 53 -5.45 4.04 2.02
C VAL A 53 -5.91 4.24 0.57
N THR A 54 -4.98 4.63 -0.29
CA THR A 54 -5.25 4.79 -1.73
C THR A 54 -4.26 3.92 -2.51
N VAL A 55 -4.78 3.13 -3.43
CA VAL A 55 -3.95 2.35 -4.36
C VAL A 55 -3.56 3.22 -5.54
N VAL A 56 -2.26 3.34 -5.79
CA VAL A 56 -1.73 4.07 -6.93
C VAL A 56 -1.53 3.08 -8.07
N SER A 57 -2.44 3.10 -9.05
CA SER A 57 -2.38 2.20 -10.20
C SER A 57 -1.63 2.78 -11.38
N GLU A 58 -1.47 4.10 -11.42
CA GLU A 58 -0.67 4.79 -12.44
C GLU A 58 -0.09 6.07 -11.88
N ALA A 59 0.98 6.56 -12.50
CA ALA A 59 1.66 7.76 -12.04
C ALA A 59 0.72 8.97 -12.10
N PRO A 60 0.65 9.78 -11.02
CA PRO A 60 -0.14 11.00 -11.03
C PRO A 60 0.34 11.97 -12.11
N ARG A 61 -0.59 12.61 -12.80
CA ARG A 61 -0.27 13.52 -13.89
C ARG A 61 -0.06 14.97 -13.46
N SER A 62 -0.49 15.30 -12.23
CA SER A 62 -0.37 16.67 -11.72
C SER A 62 -0.27 16.67 -10.21
N LYS A 63 0.16 17.82 -9.67
CA LYS A 63 0.24 18.01 -8.21
C LYS A 63 -1.13 18.04 -7.54
N TYR A 64 -2.20 18.33 -8.29
CA TYR A 64 -3.56 18.31 -7.75
C TYR A 64 -3.95 16.94 -7.21
N TRP A 65 -3.41 15.88 -7.80
CA TRP A 65 -3.63 14.54 -7.30
C TRP A 65 -3.18 14.42 -5.83
N PHE A 66 -2.03 15.00 -5.48
CA PHE A 66 -1.52 14.98 -4.11
C PHE A 66 -2.35 15.83 -3.17
N ASP A 67 -2.92 16.94 -3.64
CA ASP A 67 -3.81 17.76 -2.83
C ASP A 67 -5.04 16.95 -2.39
N GLU A 68 -5.59 16.14 -3.28
CA GLU A 68 -6.75 15.30 -2.98
C GLU A 68 -6.43 14.14 -2.03
N HIS A 69 -5.17 13.73 -1.98
CA HIS A 69 -4.74 12.56 -1.19
C HIS A 69 -3.77 12.89 -0.07
N ALA A 70 -3.68 14.17 0.31
CA ALA A 70 -2.77 14.61 1.36
C ALA A 70 -3.02 13.86 2.67
N GLY A 71 -1.93 13.43 3.31
CA GLY A 71 -1.99 12.72 4.59
C GLY A 71 -2.39 11.25 4.50
N GLU A 72 -2.65 10.73 3.31
CA GLU A 72 -3.06 9.34 3.10
C GLU A 72 -1.87 8.38 3.00
N LEU A 73 -2.17 7.09 3.15
CA LEU A 73 -1.22 6.03 2.83
C LEU A 73 -1.39 5.64 1.36
N LEU A 74 -0.33 5.79 0.59
CA LEU A 74 -0.30 5.44 -0.82
C LEU A 74 0.32 4.06 -0.98
N VAL A 75 -0.45 3.10 -1.49
CA VAL A 75 0.03 1.75 -1.77
C VAL A 75 0.37 1.64 -3.24
N ILE A 76 1.62 1.31 -3.54
CA ILE A 76 2.15 1.31 -4.89
C ILE A 76 2.65 -0.09 -5.23
N ASP A 77 2.09 -0.70 -6.28
CA ASP A 77 2.58 -1.96 -6.80
C ASP A 77 3.85 -1.73 -7.64
N GLU A 78 4.74 -2.71 -7.65
CA GLU A 78 5.98 -2.65 -8.41
C GLU A 78 5.77 -2.48 -9.92
N ASP A 79 4.58 -2.85 -10.42
CA ASP A 79 4.25 -2.73 -11.84
C ASP A 79 3.93 -1.30 -12.26
N VAL A 80 3.74 -0.40 -11.32
CA VAL A 80 3.44 1.01 -11.62
C VAL A 80 4.72 1.68 -12.14
N ARG A 81 4.62 2.30 -13.32
CA ARG A 81 5.74 2.99 -13.93
C ARG A 81 5.65 4.48 -13.70
N PHE A 82 6.73 5.05 -13.18
CA PHE A 82 6.84 6.48 -12.95
C PHE A 82 7.86 7.08 -13.91
N PRO A 83 7.54 8.20 -14.59
CA PRO A 83 8.52 8.92 -15.38
C PRO A 83 9.69 9.41 -14.52
N ASP A 84 9.40 9.85 -13.29
CA ASP A 84 10.39 10.25 -12.31
C ASP A 84 9.95 9.79 -10.92
N ARG A 85 10.51 8.68 -10.48
CA ARG A 85 10.19 8.08 -9.19
C ARG A 85 10.59 8.98 -8.03
N ASP A 86 11.75 9.60 -8.12
CA ASP A 86 12.25 10.47 -7.05
C ASP A 86 11.35 11.68 -6.86
N GLU A 87 10.85 12.24 -7.95
CA GLU A 87 9.90 13.34 -7.88
C GLU A 87 8.59 12.92 -7.23
N PHE A 88 8.10 11.71 -7.55
CA PHE A 88 6.90 11.19 -6.91
C PHE A 88 7.06 11.10 -5.39
N PHE A 89 8.17 10.52 -4.92
CA PHE A 89 8.42 10.39 -3.48
C PHE A 89 8.60 11.74 -2.81
N LYS A 90 9.23 12.69 -3.49
CA LYS A 90 9.40 14.06 -2.98
C LYS A 90 8.04 14.74 -2.80
N ASN A 91 7.16 14.61 -3.78
CA ASN A 91 5.80 15.17 -3.70
C ASN A 91 5.00 14.49 -2.60
N ALA A 92 5.07 13.18 -2.47
CA ALA A 92 4.39 12.46 -1.40
C ALA A 92 4.81 12.99 -0.03
N ARG A 93 6.11 13.23 0.17
CA ARG A 93 6.63 13.79 1.42
C ARG A 93 6.10 15.20 1.66
N ASN A 94 6.07 16.03 0.62
CA ASN A 94 5.61 17.42 0.73
C ASN A 94 4.13 17.53 1.11
N TYR A 95 3.33 16.53 0.74
CA TYR A 95 1.90 16.48 1.05
C TYR A 95 1.58 15.58 2.25
N ASP A 96 2.59 15.20 3.02
CA ASP A 96 2.45 14.35 4.21
C ASP A 96 1.83 12.98 3.93
N CYS A 97 1.98 12.48 2.72
CA CYS A 97 1.57 11.13 2.36
C CYS A 97 2.58 10.10 2.88
N TRP A 98 2.07 8.97 3.30
CA TRP A 98 2.88 7.80 3.60
C TRP A 98 2.87 6.86 2.41
N VAL A 99 3.93 6.11 2.21
CA VAL A 99 4.08 5.22 1.05
C VAL A 99 4.38 3.80 1.51
N LEU A 100 3.62 2.86 0.98
CA LEU A 100 3.89 1.43 1.10
C LEU A 100 4.12 0.90 -0.31
N TYR A 101 5.38 0.63 -0.64
CA TYR A 101 5.76 0.09 -1.94
C TYR A 101 5.76 -1.44 -1.88
N VAL A 102 4.98 -2.07 -2.75
CA VAL A 102 4.81 -3.53 -2.76
C VAL A 102 5.68 -4.12 -3.86
N SER A 103 6.70 -4.89 -3.49
CA SER A 103 7.68 -5.39 -4.46
C SER A 103 8.22 -6.75 -4.06
N ARG A 104 8.62 -7.53 -5.07
CA ARG A 104 9.35 -8.78 -4.89
C ARG A 104 10.87 -8.56 -4.85
N CYS A 105 11.31 -7.38 -5.26
CA CYS A 105 12.74 -7.04 -5.33
C CYS A 105 13.23 -6.36 -4.06
N TRP A 106 14.41 -6.78 -3.61
CA TRP A 106 15.09 -6.10 -2.50
C TRP A 106 15.88 -4.87 -2.97
N ASN A 107 16.17 -4.77 -4.27
CA ASN A 107 16.97 -3.69 -4.85
C ASN A 107 16.08 -2.49 -5.24
N VAL A 108 15.44 -1.92 -4.25
CA VAL A 108 14.63 -0.71 -4.42
C VAL A 108 15.26 0.42 -3.63
N PRO A 109 14.98 1.69 -4.00
CA PRO A 109 15.54 2.83 -3.27
C PRO A 109 15.33 2.71 -1.77
N ALA A 110 16.19 3.36 -1.00
CA ALA A 110 16.19 3.25 0.45
C ALA A 110 14.82 3.52 1.07
N PHE A 111 14.27 2.50 1.70
CA PHE A 111 13.06 2.62 2.50
C PHE A 111 13.43 2.61 3.99
N ASP A 112 12.60 3.26 4.80
CA ASP A 112 12.83 3.35 6.23
C ASP A 112 12.60 2.03 6.94
N CYS A 113 11.68 1.22 6.42
CA CYS A 113 11.37 -0.12 6.95
C CYS A 113 11.02 -1.08 5.85
N VAL A 114 11.21 -2.37 6.13
CA VAL A 114 10.77 -3.46 5.27
C VAL A 114 9.82 -4.35 6.04
N TYR A 115 8.66 -4.62 5.48
CA TYR A 115 7.62 -5.45 6.08
C TYR A 115 7.39 -6.71 5.26
N LYS A 116 6.85 -7.73 5.93
CA LYS A 116 6.29 -8.93 5.31
C LYS A 116 4.82 -9.06 5.73
N LEU A 117 4.04 -9.80 4.96
CA LEU A 117 2.67 -10.13 5.36
C LEU A 117 2.64 -11.43 6.14
N VAL A 118 1.92 -11.43 7.24
CA VAL A 118 1.71 -12.62 8.08
C VAL A 118 0.21 -12.84 8.22
N THR A 119 -0.23 -14.06 7.89
CA THR A 119 -1.64 -14.44 7.94
C THR A 119 -1.87 -15.41 9.08
N ASN A 120 -2.82 -15.09 9.94
CA ASN A 120 -3.32 -15.95 11.00
C ASN A 120 -4.83 -16.07 10.86
N GLY A 121 -5.30 -17.27 10.44
CA GLY A 121 -6.71 -17.48 10.20
C GLY A 121 -7.25 -16.54 9.11
N ASN A 122 -8.16 -15.66 9.48
CA ASN A 122 -8.81 -14.72 8.56
C ASN A 122 -8.20 -13.33 8.61
N THR A 123 -7.07 -13.16 9.27
CA THR A 123 -6.44 -11.85 9.45
C THR A 123 -5.01 -11.87 8.91
N THR A 124 -4.68 -10.86 8.10
CA THR A 124 -3.34 -10.64 7.59
C THR A 124 -2.83 -9.30 8.09
N THR A 125 -1.62 -9.28 8.61
CA THR A 125 -0.99 -8.06 9.11
C THR A 125 0.40 -7.90 8.51
N ASN A 126 0.94 -6.68 8.59
CA ASN A 126 2.33 -6.42 8.25
C ASN A 126 3.19 -6.59 9.50
N GLU A 127 4.34 -7.23 9.33
CA GLU A 127 5.35 -7.36 10.38
C GLU A 127 6.70 -6.96 9.83
N LEU A 128 7.55 -6.41 10.68
CA LEU A 128 8.93 -6.09 10.30
C LEU A 128 9.69 -7.38 9.97
N TRP A 129 10.51 -7.31 8.93
CA TRP A 129 11.41 -8.39 8.57
C TRP A 129 12.46 -8.61 9.65
#